data_10239510efa5c42433a20f6920fb78a5
#
_entry.id   10239510efa5c42433a20f6920fb78a5
#
_cell.length_a   1.000
_cell.length_b   1.000
_cell.length_c   1.000
_cell.angle_alpha   90.00
_cell.angle_beta   90.00
_cell.angle_gamma   90.00
#
_symmetry.space_group_name_H-M   'P 1'
#
loop_
_entity.id
_entity.type
_entity.pdbx_description
1 polymer ?
#
loop_
_entity_poly.entity_id
_entity_poly.type
_entity_poly.pdbx_seq_one_letter_code
_entity_poly.pdbx_strand_id
1 'polypeptide(L)'
;LYESSTSPKAAEMGMANISTLFGWISNMLEGSELDPPMTLQEVVNRLILRDMMERGEDSEETDQVQLMTLHASKGLEFPYVFIVGMEEGLLPHQSSIDEDNIDEERRLAYVGITRAQKVLFMTLVKERRQYGEVSNPEPSRFLHELPQDDLVWEHKKPKVSAQERQQKSQVGIAN
;
A
#
# COMPACT_ATOMS: atom_id res chain seq x y z
N LEU A 1 -19.79 5.78 -10.37
CA LEU A 1 -18.78 5.04 -11.17
C LEU A 1 -18.50 5.70 -12.51
N TYR A 2 -19.53 6.10 -13.29
CA TYR A 2 -19.30 6.82 -14.55
C TYR A 2 -18.70 8.21 -14.32
N GLU A 3 -19.15 8.94 -13.33
CA GLU A 3 -18.70 10.31 -13.02
C GLU A 3 -17.34 10.35 -12.32
N SER A 4 -16.93 9.27 -11.64
CA SER A 4 -15.66 9.17 -10.92
C SER A 4 -14.55 8.45 -11.67
N SER A 5 -14.83 7.92 -12.88
CA SER A 5 -13.84 7.15 -13.64
C SER A 5 -12.96 8.02 -14.52
N THR A 6 -11.66 7.71 -14.54
CA THR A 6 -10.65 8.42 -15.34
C THR A 6 -10.83 8.30 -16.86
N SER A 7 -11.65 7.34 -17.33
CA SER A 7 -12.03 7.18 -18.75
C SER A 7 -13.33 6.39 -18.90
N PRO A 8 -14.09 6.57 -20.02
CA PRO A 8 -15.29 5.79 -20.30
C PRO A 8 -15.03 4.28 -20.31
N LYS A 9 -13.89 3.84 -20.85
CA LYS A 9 -13.51 2.43 -20.90
C LYS A 9 -13.28 1.84 -19.50
N ALA A 10 -12.69 2.61 -18.58
CA ALA A 10 -12.50 2.19 -17.19
C ALA A 10 -13.86 2.07 -16.48
N ALA A 11 -14.80 2.98 -16.76
CA ALA A 11 -16.17 2.90 -16.24
C ALA A 11 -16.91 1.65 -16.73
N GLU A 12 -16.81 1.33 -18.00
CA GLU A 12 -17.42 0.12 -18.60
C GLU A 12 -16.85 -1.16 -17.98
N MET A 13 -15.52 -1.24 -17.82
CA MET A 13 -14.87 -2.37 -17.15
C MET A 13 -15.31 -2.49 -15.68
N GLY A 14 -15.39 -1.38 -14.95
CA GLY A 14 -15.87 -1.37 -13.58
C GLY A 14 -17.33 -1.86 -13.46
N MET A 15 -18.20 -1.43 -14.36
CA MET A 15 -19.58 -1.89 -14.40
C MET A 15 -19.68 -3.38 -14.77
N ALA A 16 -18.88 -3.85 -15.71
CA ALA A 16 -18.83 -5.27 -16.07
C ALA A 16 -18.38 -6.13 -14.88
N ASN A 17 -17.36 -5.72 -14.14
CA ASN A 17 -16.88 -6.41 -12.95
C ASN A 17 -17.96 -6.48 -11.85
N ILE A 18 -18.66 -5.36 -11.61
CA ILE A 18 -19.77 -5.32 -10.65
C ILE A 18 -20.89 -6.28 -11.09
N SER A 19 -21.29 -6.24 -12.37
CA SER A 19 -22.32 -7.14 -12.90
C SER A 19 -21.92 -8.61 -12.75
N THR A 20 -20.67 -8.93 -13.01
CA THR A 20 -20.12 -10.28 -12.82
C THR A 20 -20.19 -10.71 -11.36
N LEU A 21 -19.78 -9.84 -10.42
CA LEU A 21 -19.85 -10.12 -9.00
C LEU A 21 -21.29 -10.36 -8.54
N PHE A 22 -22.23 -9.52 -8.95
CA PHE A 22 -23.65 -9.71 -8.65
C PHE A 22 -24.18 -11.02 -9.23
N GLY A 23 -23.78 -11.38 -10.45
CA GLY A 23 -24.13 -12.66 -11.06
C GLY A 23 -23.64 -13.85 -10.23
N TRP A 24 -22.41 -13.80 -9.73
CA TRP A 24 -21.89 -14.87 -8.84
C TRP A 24 -22.65 -14.96 -7.52
N ILE A 25 -22.94 -13.81 -6.90
CA ILE A 25 -23.71 -13.75 -5.66
C ILE A 25 -25.10 -14.33 -5.86
N SER A 26 -25.83 -13.91 -6.92
CA SER A 26 -27.17 -14.42 -7.24
C SER A 26 -27.15 -15.93 -7.46
N ASN A 27 -26.21 -16.44 -8.25
CA ASN A 27 -26.09 -17.88 -8.49
C ASN A 27 -25.85 -18.67 -7.20
N MET A 28 -25.05 -18.15 -6.25
CA MET A 28 -24.83 -18.81 -4.96
C MET A 28 -26.05 -18.76 -4.06
N LEU A 29 -26.82 -17.67 -4.08
CA LEU A 29 -28.04 -17.53 -3.30
C LEU A 29 -29.19 -18.39 -3.85
N GLU A 30 -29.30 -18.50 -5.17
CA GLU A 30 -30.35 -19.28 -5.82
C GLU A 30 -30.04 -20.78 -5.83
N GLY A 31 -28.75 -21.13 -5.79
CA GLY A 31 -28.28 -22.50 -5.92
C GLY A 31 -28.40 -23.05 -7.34
N SER A 32 -28.04 -24.31 -7.51
CA SER A 32 -28.16 -25.06 -8.76
C SER A 32 -28.59 -26.50 -8.48
N GLU A 33 -28.77 -27.31 -9.52
CA GLU A 33 -29.06 -28.75 -9.35
C GLU A 33 -27.96 -29.50 -8.61
N LEU A 34 -26.73 -28.99 -8.60
CA LEU A 34 -25.55 -29.58 -7.98
C LEU A 34 -25.20 -28.92 -6.64
N ASP A 35 -25.50 -27.63 -6.47
CA ASP A 35 -25.15 -26.85 -5.28
C ASP A 35 -26.44 -26.30 -4.62
N PRO A 36 -26.69 -26.57 -3.35
CA PRO A 36 -27.85 -26.02 -2.65
C PRO A 36 -27.74 -24.51 -2.50
N PRO A 37 -28.88 -23.78 -2.39
CA PRO A 37 -28.86 -22.34 -2.17
C PRO A 37 -28.17 -21.99 -0.85
N MET A 38 -27.33 -20.96 -0.91
CA MET A 38 -26.56 -20.45 0.24
C MET A 38 -27.26 -19.25 0.86
N THR A 39 -27.08 -19.06 2.16
CA THR A 39 -27.44 -17.82 2.84
C THR A 39 -26.46 -16.70 2.45
N LEU A 40 -26.85 -15.44 2.57
CA LEU A 40 -25.97 -14.30 2.31
C LEU A 40 -24.69 -14.37 3.15
N GLN A 41 -24.79 -14.81 4.41
CA GLN A 41 -23.63 -14.97 5.28
C GLN A 41 -22.63 -16.01 4.75
N GLU A 42 -23.12 -17.13 4.24
CA GLU A 42 -22.28 -18.17 3.65
C GLU A 42 -21.63 -17.69 2.36
N VAL A 43 -22.35 -16.93 1.53
CA VAL A 43 -21.80 -16.32 0.30
C VAL A 43 -20.66 -15.37 0.66
N VAL A 44 -20.86 -14.48 1.62
CA VAL A 44 -19.81 -13.55 2.08
C VAL A 44 -18.60 -14.31 2.62
N ASN A 45 -18.81 -15.32 3.45
CA ASN A 45 -17.73 -16.15 3.99
C ASN A 45 -16.96 -16.88 2.87
N ARG A 46 -17.66 -17.38 1.86
CA ARG A 46 -17.05 -18.06 0.72
C ARG A 46 -16.21 -17.10 -0.15
N LEU A 47 -16.68 -15.87 -0.36
CA LEU A 47 -15.92 -14.85 -1.08
C LEU A 47 -14.65 -14.45 -0.32
N ILE A 48 -14.75 -14.27 1.01
CA ILE A 48 -13.60 -13.98 1.87
C ILE A 48 -12.59 -15.15 1.83
N LEU A 49 -13.07 -16.37 1.96
CA LEU A 49 -12.22 -17.57 1.92
C LEU A 49 -11.50 -17.70 0.58
N ARG A 50 -12.20 -17.47 -0.53
CA ARG A 50 -11.60 -17.47 -1.88
C ARG A 50 -10.49 -16.42 -2.00
N ASP A 51 -10.73 -15.20 -1.56
CA ASP A 51 -9.74 -14.13 -1.55
C ASP A 51 -8.51 -14.51 -0.68
N MET A 52 -8.73 -15.18 0.45
CA MET A 52 -7.64 -15.69 1.29
C MET A 52 -6.86 -16.84 0.62
N MET A 53 -7.54 -17.72 -0.09
CA MET A 53 -6.90 -18.83 -0.80
C MET A 53 -6.14 -18.33 -2.03
N GLU A 54 -6.69 -17.44 -2.83
CA GLU A 54 -5.99 -16.83 -3.98
C GLU A 54 -4.73 -16.06 -3.53
N ARG A 55 -4.73 -15.52 -2.31
CA ARG A 55 -3.51 -14.93 -1.70
C ARG A 55 -2.55 -15.98 -1.14
N GLY A 56 -3.03 -17.17 -0.80
CA GLY A 56 -2.26 -18.26 -0.19
C GLY A 56 -1.67 -19.26 -1.19
N GLU A 57 -2.26 -19.41 -2.37
CA GLU A 57 -1.78 -20.34 -3.40
C GLU A 57 -0.45 -19.89 -4.04
N ASP A 58 -0.10 -18.59 -3.96
CA ASP A 58 1.22 -18.08 -4.34
C ASP A 58 2.29 -18.22 -3.24
N SER A 59 1.95 -18.79 -2.08
CA SER A 59 2.88 -18.98 -0.97
C SER A 59 3.50 -20.39 -0.97
N GLU A 60 4.10 -20.83 -2.06
CA GLU A 60 5.35 -21.56 -1.91
C GLU A 60 6.30 -20.61 -1.16
N GLU A 61 7.01 -21.10 -0.13
CA GLU A 61 8.04 -20.33 0.59
C GLU A 61 9.17 -19.96 -0.39
N THR A 62 8.87 -19.04 -1.28
CA THR A 62 9.85 -18.48 -2.21
C THR A 62 10.53 -17.33 -1.48
N ASP A 63 11.86 -17.35 -1.45
CA ASP A 63 12.68 -16.23 -0.94
C ASP A 63 12.51 -15.02 -1.87
N GLN A 64 11.37 -14.35 -1.73
CA GLN A 64 10.93 -13.25 -2.60
C GLN A 64 10.43 -12.06 -1.77
N VAL A 65 10.60 -10.88 -2.35
CA VAL A 65 9.99 -9.66 -1.83
C VAL A 65 8.52 -9.63 -2.23
N GLN A 66 7.64 -9.56 -1.22
CA GLN A 66 6.20 -9.43 -1.42
C GLN A 66 5.82 -7.96 -1.63
N LEU A 67 5.16 -7.66 -2.75
CA LEU A 67 4.65 -6.33 -3.07
C LEU A 67 3.12 -6.33 -2.96
N MET A 68 2.58 -5.48 -2.09
CA MET A 68 1.14 -5.47 -1.85
C MET A 68 0.65 -4.10 -1.37
N THR A 69 -0.66 -3.92 -1.38
CA THR A 69 -1.29 -2.76 -0.75
C THR A 69 -1.39 -2.95 0.76
N LEU A 70 -1.54 -1.84 1.52
CA LEU A 70 -1.78 -1.90 2.96
C LEU A 70 -3.04 -2.72 3.29
N HIS A 71 -4.11 -2.58 2.51
CA HIS A 71 -5.32 -3.38 2.68
C HIS A 71 -5.06 -4.89 2.50
N ALA A 72 -4.26 -5.26 1.51
CA ALA A 72 -3.91 -6.65 1.23
C ALA A 72 -3.02 -7.26 2.33
N SER A 73 -2.31 -6.45 3.10
CA SER A 73 -1.41 -6.92 4.16
C SER A 73 -2.15 -7.32 5.44
N LYS A 74 -3.48 -7.08 5.53
CA LYS A 74 -4.27 -7.42 6.72
C LYS A 74 -4.21 -8.92 7.02
N GLY A 75 -3.80 -9.27 8.23
CA GLY A 75 -3.67 -10.66 8.69
C GLY A 75 -2.34 -11.32 8.34
N LEU A 76 -1.48 -10.69 7.55
CA LEU A 76 -0.14 -11.16 7.27
C LEU A 76 0.87 -10.53 8.23
N GLU A 77 2.05 -11.14 8.36
CA GLU A 77 3.17 -10.59 9.15
C GLU A 77 4.49 -10.93 8.48
N PHE A 78 5.44 -10.00 8.54
CA PHE A 78 6.74 -10.13 7.90
C PHE A 78 7.87 -9.72 8.83
N PRO A 79 9.04 -10.37 8.79
CA PRO A 79 10.20 -9.95 9.58
C PRO A 79 10.64 -8.51 9.28
N TYR A 80 10.54 -8.08 8.02
CA TYR A 80 10.94 -6.77 7.53
C TYR A 80 9.81 -6.18 6.68
N VAL A 81 9.41 -4.95 6.98
CA VAL A 81 8.35 -4.25 6.25
C VAL A 81 8.87 -2.90 5.78
N PHE A 82 8.58 -2.57 4.53
CA PHE A 82 8.83 -1.25 3.94
C PHE A 82 7.50 -0.61 3.58
N ILE A 83 7.09 0.43 4.31
CA ILE A 83 5.95 1.26 3.91
C ILE A 83 6.48 2.40 3.07
N VAL A 84 6.05 2.46 1.82
CA VAL A 84 6.51 3.49 0.87
C VAL A 84 5.47 4.59 0.72
N GLY A 85 5.93 5.85 0.60
CA GLY A 85 5.04 6.98 0.36
C GLY A 85 4.34 7.49 1.62
N MET A 86 5.06 7.60 2.74
CA MET A 86 4.56 8.25 3.96
C MET A 86 4.48 9.77 3.78
N GLU A 87 3.57 10.21 2.94
CA GLU A 87 3.42 11.59 2.45
C GLU A 87 1.95 12.01 2.45
N GLU A 88 1.68 13.28 2.76
CA GLU A 88 0.36 13.86 2.58
C GLU A 88 -0.10 13.72 1.12
N GLY A 89 -1.36 13.35 0.93
CA GLY A 89 -1.95 13.05 -0.38
C GLY A 89 -1.76 11.61 -0.85
N LEU A 90 -0.86 10.82 -0.23
CA LEU A 90 -0.69 9.39 -0.48
C LEU A 90 -1.15 8.53 0.72
N LEU A 91 -0.65 8.84 1.91
CA LEU A 91 -1.06 8.21 3.17
C LEU A 91 -0.98 9.27 4.29
N PRO A 92 -2.09 9.93 4.63
CA PRO A 92 -3.46 9.74 4.13
C PRO A 92 -3.64 10.10 2.65
N HIS A 93 -4.56 9.43 1.96
CA HIS A 93 -4.90 9.72 0.58
C HIS A 93 -5.61 11.08 0.47
N GLN A 94 -5.38 11.80 -0.65
CA GLN A 94 -5.93 13.15 -0.83
C GLN A 94 -7.46 13.18 -0.71
N SER A 95 -8.17 12.22 -1.30
CA SER A 95 -9.63 12.16 -1.18
C SER A 95 -10.12 12.02 0.26
N SER A 96 -9.40 11.26 1.08
CA SER A 96 -9.76 11.09 2.50
C SER A 96 -9.49 12.35 3.31
N ILE A 97 -8.51 13.16 2.89
CA ILE A 97 -8.27 14.49 3.47
C ILE A 97 -9.41 15.43 3.11
N ASP A 98 -9.82 15.47 1.85
CA ASP A 98 -10.87 16.33 1.33
C ASP A 98 -12.26 15.99 1.91
N GLU A 99 -12.50 14.70 2.21
CA GLU A 99 -13.74 14.18 2.81
C GLU A 99 -13.73 14.16 4.34
N ASP A 100 -12.65 14.64 4.98
CA ASP A 100 -12.44 14.60 6.46
C ASP A 100 -12.52 13.16 7.05
N ASN A 101 -12.08 12.16 6.28
CA ASN A 101 -12.11 10.74 6.67
C ASN A 101 -10.70 10.22 7.04
N ILE A 102 -9.99 10.98 7.86
CA ILE A 102 -8.60 10.68 8.25
C ILE A 102 -8.49 9.45 9.16
N ASP A 103 -9.54 9.16 9.94
CA ASP A 103 -9.50 8.07 10.91
C ASP A 103 -9.38 6.69 10.25
N GLU A 104 -9.97 6.50 9.06
CA GLU A 104 -9.83 5.24 8.31
C GLU A 104 -8.42 5.11 7.74
N GLU A 105 -7.85 6.17 7.20
CA GLU A 105 -6.46 6.20 6.74
C GLU A 105 -5.47 5.93 7.88
N ARG A 106 -5.76 6.46 9.09
CA ARG A 106 -4.96 6.18 10.30
C ARG A 106 -5.01 4.70 10.67
N ARG A 107 -6.19 4.06 10.58
CA ARG A 107 -6.33 2.61 10.81
C ARG A 107 -5.55 1.82 9.77
N LEU A 108 -5.58 2.25 8.52
CA LEU A 108 -4.83 1.63 7.44
C LEU A 108 -3.31 1.73 7.66
N ALA A 109 -2.81 2.92 8.06
CA ALA A 109 -1.43 3.11 8.44
C ALA A 109 -1.04 2.20 9.61
N TYR A 110 -1.88 2.13 10.65
CA TYR A 110 -1.68 1.23 11.80
C TYR A 110 -1.58 -0.24 11.36
N VAL A 111 -2.47 -0.68 10.45
CA VAL A 111 -2.41 -2.04 9.91
C VAL A 111 -1.06 -2.30 9.26
N GLY A 112 -0.57 -1.40 8.42
CA GLY A 112 0.73 -1.54 7.76
C GLY A 112 1.90 -1.60 8.75
N ILE A 113 1.94 -0.69 9.71
CA ILE A 113 2.96 -0.61 10.75
C ILE A 113 3.03 -1.92 11.56
N THR A 114 1.88 -2.45 11.94
CA THR A 114 1.79 -3.68 12.74
C THR A 114 2.09 -4.96 11.96
N ARG A 115 2.38 -4.89 10.67
CA ARG A 115 2.83 -6.06 9.89
C ARG A 115 4.29 -6.42 10.16
N ALA A 116 5.08 -5.49 10.69
CA ALA A 116 6.49 -5.70 10.94
C ALA A 116 6.72 -6.46 12.27
N GLN A 117 7.37 -7.63 12.17
CA GLN A 117 7.76 -8.41 13.34
C GLN A 117 9.09 -7.95 13.96
N LYS A 118 10.04 -7.47 13.13
CA LYS A 118 11.40 -7.11 13.56
C LYS A 118 11.78 -5.69 13.21
N VAL A 119 11.62 -5.30 11.95
CA VAL A 119 12.08 -4.01 11.45
C VAL A 119 11.05 -3.40 10.52
N LEU A 120 10.73 -2.15 10.75
CA LEU A 120 9.88 -1.33 9.91
C LEU A 120 10.69 -0.19 9.30
N PHE A 121 10.62 -0.07 7.98
CA PHE A 121 11.12 1.09 7.25
C PHE A 121 9.94 1.88 6.69
N MET A 122 9.94 3.17 6.93
CA MET A 122 8.97 4.09 6.35
C MET A 122 9.72 5.06 5.43
N THR A 123 9.25 5.23 4.20
CA THR A 123 9.93 6.08 3.24
C THR A 123 9.04 7.22 2.78
N LEU A 124 9.66 8.37 2.54
CA LEU A 124 9.06 9.55 1.96
C LEU A 124 10.06 10.21 1.01
N VAL A 125 9.57 10.96 0.05
CA VAL A 125 10.44 11.67 -0.90
C VAL A 125 10.46 13.17 -0.60
N LYS A 126 11.58 13.82 -0.89
CA LYS A 126 11.69 15.29 -0.81
C LYS A 126 11.11 15.97 -2.04
N GLU A 127 11.19 15.29 -3.17
CA GLU A 127 10.75 15.78 -4.45
C GLU A 127 10.15 14.63 -5.25
N ARG A 128 8.98 14.85 -5.81
CA ARG A 128 8.28 13.90 -6.68
C ARG A 128 8.05 14.52 -8.03
N ARG A 129 8.41 13.81 -9.07
CA ARG A 129 8.09 14.19 -10.45
C ARG A 129 6.92 13.32 -10.93
N GLN A 130 5.82 13.96 -11.27
CA GLN A 130 4.62 13.27 -11.76
C GLN A 130 4.01 14.10 -12.89
N TYR A 131 3.69 13.47 -14.02
CA TYR A 131 3.11 14.12 -15.20
C TYR A 131 3.91 15.34 -15.74
N GLY A 132 5.22 15.36 -15.52
CA GLY A 132 6.09 16.47 -15.94
C GLY A 132 6.22 17.61 -14.92
N GLU A 133 5.42 17.62 -13.88
CA GLU A 133 5.48 18.57 -12.78
C GLU A 133 6.35 18.05 -11.64
N VAL A 134 6.99 18.97 -10.94
CA VAL A 134 7.79 18.66 -9.74
C VAL A 134 7.06 19.19 -8.53
N SER A 135 6.80 18.33 -7.57
CA SER A 135 6.18 18.68 -6.29
C SER A 135 7.09 18.29 -5.13
N ASN A 136 6.95 19.01 -4.02
CA ASN A 136 7.64 18.73 -2.77
C ASN A 136 6.56 18.28 -1.76
N PRO A 137 6.23 16.99 -1.69
CA PRO A 137 5.20 16.52 -0.78
C PRO A 137 5.62 16.70 0.68
N GLU A 138 4.65 17.01 1.53
CA GLU A 138 4.86 17.06 2.96
C GLU A 138 4.90 15.65 3.55
N PRO A 139 5.69 15.42 4.60
CA PRO A 139 5.65 14.16 5.34
C PRO A 139 4.25 13.86 5.86
N SER A 140 3.86 12.60 5.82
CA SER A 140 2.58 12.15 6.37
C SER A 140 2.42 12.61 7.82
N ARG A 141 1.24 13.15 8.14
CA ARG A 141 0.87 13.50 9.53
C ARG A 141 0.98 12.33 10.49
N PHE A 142 0.81 11.11 10.02
CA PHE A 142 0.91 9.91 10.84
C PHE A 142 2.33 9.67 11.39
N LEU A 143 3.38 10.17 10.72
CA LEU A 143 4.74 10.14 11.26
C LEU A 143 4.88 10.97 12.55
N HIS A 144 4.11 12.05 12.69
CA HIS A 144 4.11 12.90 13.88
C HIS A 144 3.29 12.29 15.04
N GLU A 145 2.38 11.36 14.74
CA GLU A 145 1.58 10.65 15.74
C GLU A 145 2.35 9.47 16.36
N LEU A 146 3.47 9.05 15.77
CA LEU A 146 4.32 8.00 16.31
C LEU A 146 5.22 8.53 17.45
N PRO A 147 5.64 7.66 18.39
CA PRO A 147 6.61 8.02 19.41
C PRO A 147 7.93 8.45 18.75
N GLN A 148 8.28 9.72 18.88
CA GLN A 148 9.42 10.31 18.17
C GLN A 148 10.76 9.73 18.64
N ASP A 149 10.84 9.29 19.87
CA ASP A 149 12.04 8.66 20.46
C ASP A 149 12.34 7.26 19.86
N ASP A 150 11.33 6.62 19.27
CA ASP A 150 11.45 5.31 18.62
C ASP A 150 11.77 5.42 17.13
N LEU A 151 11.76 6.65 16.57
CA LEU A 151 12.02 6.89 15.15
C LEU A 151 13.48 7.25 14.91
N VAL A 152 14.12 6.49 14.02
CA VAL A 152 15.46 6.80 13.53
C VAL A 152 15.34 7.43 12.14
N TRP A 153 15.68 8.72 12.05
CA TRP A 153 15.67 9.44 10.79
C TRP A 153 16.99 9.24 10.04
N GLU A 154 16.93 8.49 8.94
CA GLU A 154 18.09 8.34 8.06
C GLU A 154 18.14 9.49 7.05
N HIS A 155 19.04 10.43 7.28
CA HIS A 155 19.35 11.45 6.30
C HIS A 155 20.35 10.90 5.28
N LYS A 156 20.06 11.01 4.00
CA LYS A 156 21.05 10.77 2.95
C LYS A 156 22.25 11.65 3.24
N LYS A 157 23.41 11.06 3.57
CA LYS A 157 24.67 11.82 3.64
C LYS A 157 24.80 12.62 2.35
N PRO A 158 25.10 13.92 2.40
CA PRO A 158 25.26 14.72 1.21
C PRO A 158 26.25 13.99 0.28
N LYS A 159 25.87 13.84 -0.99
CA LYS A 159 26.77 13.25 -1.99
C LYS A 159 28.02 14.11 -1.98
N VAL A 160 29.14 13.56 -1.47
CA VAL A 160 30.44 14.20 -1.55
C VAL A 160 30.69 14.50 -3.04
N SER A 161 30.83 15.75 -3.38
CA SER A 161 30.99 16.18 -4.77
C SER A 161 32.23 15.51 -5.37
N ALA A 162 32.25 15.35 -6.70
CA ALA A 162 33.41 14.77 -7.39
C ALA A 162 34.69 15.52 -7.02
N GLN A 163 34.61 16.83 -6.77
CA GLN A 163 35.71 17.69 -6.33
C GLN A 163 36.24 17.36 -4.94
N GLU A 164 35.35 17.07 -3.98
CA GLU A 164 35.77 16.67 -2.62
C GLU A 164 36.35 15.24 -2.59
N ARG A 165 35.91 14.35 -3.51
CA ARG A 165 36.53 13.03 -3.67
C ARG A 165 37.95 13.14 -4.22
N GLN A 166 38.18 14.05 -5.19
CA GLN A 166 39.51 14.30 -5.73
C GLN A 166 40.48 14.96 -4.74
N GLN A 167 39.98 15.89 -3.92
CA GLN A 167 40.80 16.48 -2.84
C GLN A 167 41.20 15.45 -1.78
N LYS A 168 40.28 14.57 -1.35
CA LYS A 168 40.62 13.50 -0.38
C LYS A 168 41.59 12.46 -0.93
N SER A 169 41.54 12.15 -2.24
CA SER A 169 42.50 11.22 -2.83
C SER A 169 43.89 11.86 -3.04
N GLN A 170 44.00 13.18 -3.18
CA GLN A 170 45.31 13.88 -3.28
C GLN A 170 45.98 14.04 -1.91
N VAL A 171 45.22 14.16 -0.83
CA VAL A 171 45.79 14.25 0.54
C VAL A 171 46.19 12.87 1.10
N GLY A 172 45.63 11.78 0.57
CA GLY A 172 45.97 10.39 0.97
C GLY A 172 47.23 9.82 0.30
N ILE A 173 47.87 10.54 -0.65
CA ILE A 173 49.08 10.08 -1.34
C ILE A 173 50.34 10.79 -0.83
N ALA A 174 50.20 11.68 0.17
CA ALA A 174 51.30 12.49 0.72
C ALA A 174 51.74 12.08 2.14
N ASN A 175 51.55 10.80 2.48
CA ASN A 175 52.17 10.20 3.70
C ASN A 175 52.68 8.80 3.37
#